data_9d8ef889aa71bb0ae106759a988b0265
#
_entry.id   9d8ef889aa71bb0ae106759a988b0265
#
_cell.length_a   1.000
_cell.length_b   1.000
_cell.length_c   1.000
_cell.angle_alpha   90.00
_cell.angle_beta   90.00
_cell.angle_gamma   90.00
#
_symmetry.space_group_name_H-M   'P 1'
#
loop_
_entity.id
_entity.type
_entity.pdbx_description
1 polymer ?
#
loop_
_entity_poly.entity_id
_entity_poly.type
_entity_poly.pdbx_seq_one_letter_code
_entity_poly.pdbx_strand_id
1 'polypeptide(L)'
;EGMCPMAHLINIVCSVFLGPWYSLLCATLIGIIRMTLMGIPPLALTGAVFGAFLSGVFYRLSGGKILCAVLGEVLGTGVIGALASYPVMTYIVGREGLTWAFYIPSFIGGTLIGGSIAFVFLMALRRNGLLAKFQHDLGAKVYDTTAAKRAAQSTK
;
A
#
# COMPACT_ATOMS: atom_id res chain seq x y z
N GLU A 1 -4.34 -12.93 -13.77
CA GLU A 1 -3.02 -12.37 -13.44
C GLU A 1 -3.15 -10.95 -12.87
N GLY A 2 -2.37 -10.64 -11.83
CA GLY A 2 -2.29 -9.28 -11.26
C GLY A 2 -3.14 -9.02 -10.00
N MET A 3 -4.10 -9.86 -9.67
CA MET A 3 -4.89 -9.67 -8.46
C MET A 3 -4.17 -10.28 -7.25
N CYS A 4 -3.66 -9.43 -6.34
CA CYS A 4 -3.00 -9.87 -5.12
C CYS A 4 -3.45 -9.01 -3.92
N PRO A 5 -4.64 -9.26 -3.34
CA PRO A 5 -5.20 -8.44 -2.27
C PRO A 5 -4.29 -8.29 -1.05
N MET A 6 -3.53 -9.35 -0.72
CA MET A 6 -2.58 -9.32 0.41
C MET A 6 -1.44 -8.33 0.22
N ALA A 7 -0.94 -8.16 -1.01
CA ALA A 7 0.10 -7.17 -1.30
C ALA A 7 -0.42 -5.75 -1.07
N HIS A 8 -1.65 -5.46 -1.49
CA HIS A 8 -2.28 -4.15 -1.30
C HIS A 8 -2.59 -3.87 0.17
N LEU A 9 -3.02 -4.89 0.92
CA LEU A 9 -3.16 -4.79 2.37
C LEU A 9 -1.83 -4.40 3.03
N ILE A 10 -0.76 -5.10 2.69
CA ILE A 10 0.59 -4.83 3.25
C ILE A 10 1.06 -3.42 2.88
N ASN A 11 0.86 -2.98 1.63
CA ASN A 11 1.22 -1.63 1.19
C ASN A 11 0.53 -0.56 2.07
N ILE A 12 -0.77 -0.68 2.29
CA ILE A 12 -1.54 0.28 3.10
C ILE A 12 -1.10 0.23 4.56
N VAL A 13 -0.92 -0.95 5.13
CA VAL A 13 -0.47 -1.11 6.52
C VAL A 13 0.93 -0.51 6.70
N CYS A 14 1.89 -0.84 5.82
CA CYS A 14 3.23 -0.25 5.85
C CYS A 14 3.20 1.27 5.70
N SER A 15 2.36 1.81 4.81
CA SER A 15 2.27 3.24 4.58
C SER A 15 1.72 4.01 5.79
N VAL A 16 0.78 3.41 6.52
CA VAL A 16 0.22 3.98 7.76
C VAL A 16 1.21 3.89 8.92
N PHE A 17 1.94 2.78 9.05
CA PHE A 17 2.90 2.62 10.15
C PHE A 17 4.22 3.34 9.91
N LEU A 18 4.76 3.27 8.70
CA LEU A 18 6.13 3.69 8.39
C LEU A 18 6.19 4.97 7.54
N GLY A 19 5.08 5.32 6.90
CA GLY A 19 5.01 6.46 5.98
C GLY A 19 5.45 6.12 4.55
N PRO A 20 5.41 7.11 3.61
CA PRO A 20 5.52 6.85 2.18
C PRO A 20 6.86 6.28 1.73
N TRP A 21 7.97 6.75 2.29
CA TRP A 21 9.31 6.33 1.85
C TRP A 21 9.65 4.89 2.25
N TYR A 22 9.37 4.52 3.49
CA TYR A 22 9.60 3.14 3.95
C TYR A 22 8.59 2.17 3.34
N SER A 23 7.35 2.59 3.11
CA SER A 23 6.36 1.79 2.40
C SER A 23 6.78 1.53 0.96
N LEU A 24 7.32 2.55 0.27
CA LEU A 24 7.91 2.41 -1.05
C LEU A 24 9.06 1.39 -1.07
N LEU A 25 9.96 1.48 -0.09
CA LEU A 25 11.07 0.52 0.05
C LEU A 25 10.56 -0.90 0.28
N CYS A 26 9.61 -1.09 1.20
CA CYS A 26 9.00 -2.38 1.46
C CYS A 26 8.32 -2.97 0.22
N ALA A 27 7.53 -2.16 -0.50
CA ALA A 27 6.86 -2.59 -1.72
C ALA A 27 7.86 -3.00 -2.81
N THR A 28 8.96 -2.26 -2.94
CA THR A 28 10.04 -2.57 -3.90
C THR A 28 10.71 -3.89 -3.55
N LEU A 29 11.09 -4.11 -2.29
CA LEU A 29 11.71 -5.34 -1.82
C LEU A 29 10.78 -6.54 -1.99
N ILE A 30 9.53 -6.41 -1.60
CA ILE A 30 8.52 -7.47 -1.79
C ILE A 30 8.33 -7.78 -3.28
N GLY A 31 8.27 -6.75 -4.13
CA GLY A 31 8.17 -6.91 -5.59
C GLY A 31 9.35 -7.68 -6.16
N ILE A 32 10.58 -7.32 -5.79
CA ILE A 32 11.80 -8.03 -6.21
C ILE A 32 11.79 -9.48 -5.74
N ILE A 33 11.48 -9.73 -4.46
CA ILE A 33 11.39 -11.10 -3.92
C ILE A 33 10.36 -11.93 -4.69
N ARG A 34 9.19 -11.37 -4.97
CA ARG A 34 8.14 -12.07 -5.73
C ARG A 34 8.58 -12.37 -7.18
N MET A 35 9.29 -11.45 -7.80
CA MET A 35 9.82 -11.69 -9.15
C MET A 35 10.91 -12.77 -9.16
N THR A 36 11.84 -12.73 -8.22
CA THR A 36 13.01 -13.63 -8.19
C THR A 36 12.68 -15.03 -7.66
N LEU A 37 11.91 -15.10 -6.57
CA LEU A 37 11.62 -16.40 -5.92
C LEU A 37 10.34 -17.05 -6.42
N MET A 38 9.34 -16.27 -6.83
CA MET A 38 8.04 -16.80 -7.25
C MET A 38 7.82 -16.73 -8.77
N GLY A 39 8.77 -16.17 -9.52
CA GLY A 39 8.67 -16.05 -10.98
C GLY A 39 7.51 -15.15 -11.45
N ILE A 40 7.03 -14.24 -10.60
CA ILE A 40 5.92 -13.35 -10.94
C ILE A 40 6.43 -12.26 -11.90
N PRO A 41 5.67 -11.93 -12.96
CA PRO A 41 6.07 -10.89 -13.91
C PRO A 41 6.34 -9.53 -13.25
N PRO A 42 7.11 -8.62 -13.92
CA PRO A 42 7.43 -7.27 -13.41
C PRO A 42 6.23 -6.39 -13.07
N LEU A 43 5.02 -6.74 -13.54
CA LEU A 43 3.79 -6.05 -13.16
C LEU A 43 3.55 -6.02 -11.64
N ALA A 44 4.12 -6.98 -10.90
CA ALA A 44 4.04 -7.01 -9.44
C ALA A 44 4.78 -5.82 -8.81
N LEU A 45 5.89 -5.40 -9.40
CA LEU A 45 6.67 -4.24 -8.96
C LEU A 45 6.01 -2.93 -9.38
N THR A 46 5.67 -2.79 -10.66
CA THR A 46 5.07 -1.57 -11.20
C THR A 46 3.73 -1.22 -10.52
N GLY A 47 2.93 -2.23 -10.20
CA GLY A 47 1.69 -2.02 -9.45
C GLY A 47 1.95 -1.55 -8.02
N ALA A 48 2.78 -2.26 -7.27
CA ALA A 48 2.95 -2.05 -5.83
C ALA A 48 3.63 -0.71 -5.47
N VAL A 49 4.62 -0.28 -6.25
CA VAL A 49 5.46 0.90 -5.93
C VAL A 49 4.64 2.18 -5.88
N PHE A 50 3.82 2.44 -6.90
CA PHE A 50 3.00 3.66 -6.95
C PHE A 50 1.92 3.66 -5.88
N GLY A 51 1.30 2.52 -5.62
CA GLY A 51 0.28 2.40 -4.59
C GLY A 51 0.82 2.64 -3.20
N ALA A 52 1.90 1.96 -2.82
CA ALA A 52 2.51 2.11 -1.51
C ALA A 52 2.94 3.56 -1.22
N PHE A 53 3.54 4.23 -2.21
CA PHE A 53 3.97 5.61 -2.06
C PHE A 53 2.78 6.57 -1.90
N LEU A 54 1.80 6.51 -2.82
CA LEU A 54 0.63 7.39 -2.79
C LEU A 54 -0.26 7.13 -1.57
N SER A 55 -0.40 5.89 -1.15
CA SER A 55 -1.09 5.54 0.10
C SER A 55 -0.49 6.28 1.29
N GLY A 56 0.84 6.28 1.42
CA GLY A 56 1.54 6.98 2.50
C GLY A 56 1.45 8.51 2.38
N VAL A 57 1.55 9.05 1.18
CA VAL A 57 1.40 10.50 0.93
C VAL A 57 0.00 10.96 1.29
N PHE A 58 -1.04 10.28 0.82
CA PHE A 58 -2.43 10.64 1.10
C PHE A 58 -2.77 10.51 2.58
N TYR A 59 -2.22 9.49 3.26
CA TYR A 59 -2.35 9.36 4.71
C TYR A 59 -1.76 10.56 5.44
N ARG A 60 -0.57 11.00 5.05
CA ARG A 60 0.09 12.19 5.67
C ARG A 60 -0.64 13.48 5.38
N LEU A 61 -1.03 13.73 4.14
CA LEU A 61 -1.73 14.95 3.72
C LEU A 61 -3.11 15.08 4.36
N SER A 62 -3.79 13.97 4.59
CA SER A 62 -5.12 13.96 5.23
C SER A 62 -5.10 14.06 6.75
N GLY A 63 -3.91 14.18 7.37
CA GLY A 63 -3.80 14.22 8.82
C GLY A 63 -4.11 12.88 9.50
N GLY A 64 -3.77 11.75 8.86
CA GLY A 64 -3.91 10.41 9.44
C GLY A 64 -5.26 9.73 9.20
N LYS A 65 -5.97 10.09 8.13
CA LYS A 65 -7.23 9.42 7.74
C LYS A 65 -6.91 8.13 6.99
N ILE A 66 -7.28 6.98 7.56
CA ILE A 66 -7.04 5.65 6.99
C ILE A 66 -7.73 5.51 5.63
N LEU A 67 -8.92 6.06 5.45
CA LEU A 67 -9.62 6.04 4.16
C LEU A 67 -8.79 6.69 3.04
N CYS A 68 -8.09 7.78 3.33
CA CYS A 68 -7.23 8.45 2.35
C CYS A 68 -6.02 7.57 1.98
N ALA A 69 -5.48 6.78 2.92
CA ALA A 69 -4.45 5.80 2.60
C ALA A 69 -4.97 4.74 1.62
N VAL A 70 -6.18 4.23 1.85
CA VAL A 70 -6.83 3.27 0.93
C VAL A 70 -7.06 3.88 -0.45
N LEU A 71 -7.56 5.11 -0.52
CA LEU A 71 -7.74 5.82 -1.79
C LEU A 71 -6.42 6.06 -2.52
N GLY A 72 -5.35 6.36 -1.80
CA GLY A 72 -4.01 6.49 -2.36
C GLY A 72 -3.52 5.18 -2.98
N GLU A 73 -3.77 4.04 -2.35
CA GLU A 73 -3.46 2.71 -2.92
C GLU A 73 -4.30 2.42 -4.16
N VAL A 74 -5.60 2.67 -4.13
CA VAL A 74 -6.49 2.44 -5.28
C VAL A 74 -6.06 3.28 -6.48
N LEU A 75 -5.77 4.56 -6.30
CA LEU A 75 -5.29 5.43 -7.38
C LEU A 75 -3.87 5.06 -7.82
N GLY A 76 -2.97 4.83 -6.88
CA GLY A 76 -1.58 4.51 -7.17
C GLY A 76 -1.40 3.18 -7.88
N THR A 77 -1.94 2.11 -7.34
CA THR A 77 -1.86 0.78 -7.96
C THR A 77 -2.91 0.59 -9.04
N GLY A 78 -4.19 0.90 -8.72
CA GLY A 78 -5.32 0.59 -9.59
C GLY A 78 -5.33 1.36 -10.90
N VAL A 79 -4.81 2.59 -10.91
CA VAL A 79 -4.76 3.44 -12.11
C VAL A 79 -3.31 3.61 -12.60
N ILE A 80 -2.46 4.28 -11.81
CA ILE A 80 -1.10 4.64 -12.28
C ILE A 80 -0.25 3.38 -12.47
N GLY A 81 -0.25 2.47 -11.50
CA GLY A 81 0.48 1.20 -11.59
C GLY A 81 -0.01 0.30 -12.72
N ALA A 82 -1.33 0.26 -12.95
CA ALA A 82 -1.92 -0.50 -14.04
C ALA A 82 -1.51 0.07 -15.41
N LEU A 83 -1.54 1.39 -15.56
CA LEU A 83 -1.06 2.05 -16.79
C LEU A 83 0.44 1.87 -17.00
N ALA A 84 1.25 1.99 -15.95
CA ALA A 84 2.69 1.77 -16.02
C ALA A 84 3.04 0.30 -16.31
N SER A 85 2.18 -0.65 -15.96
CA SER A 85 2.39 -2.06 -16.25
C SER A 85 2.23 -2.39 -17.73
N TYR A 86 1.43 -1.64 -18.47
CA TYR A 86 1.23 -1.85 -19.90
C TYR A 86 2.54 -1.79 -20.71
N PRO A 87 3.33 -0.69 -20.69
CA PRO A 87 4.58 -0.63 -21.45
C PRO A 87 5.62 -1.66 -20.97
N VAL A 88 5.67 -1.93 -19.67
CA VAL A 88 6.60 -2.93 -19.13
C VAL A 88 6.27 -4.33 -19.65
N MET A 89 5.00 -4.71 -19.62
CA MET A 89 4.58 -6.03 -20.08
C MET A 89 4.66 -6.17 -21.60
N THR A 90 4.39 -5.09 -22.35
CA THR A 90 4.43 -5.13 -23.82
C THR A 90 5.86 -5.09 -24.36
N TYR A 91 6.68 -4.14 -23.89
CA TYR A 91 8.01 -3.88 -24.48
C TYR A 91 9.15 -4.65 -23.82
N ILE A 92 9.05 -4.94 -22.51
CA ILE A 92 10.10 -5.65 -21.76
C ILE A 92 9.82 -7.16 -21.73
N VAL A 93 8.57 -7.55 -21.44
CA VAL A 93 8.19 -8.97 -21.35
C VAL A 93 7.77 -9.56 -22.71
N GLY A 94 7.44 -8.71 -23.69
CA GLY A 94 7.04 -9.15 -25.03
C GLY A 94 5.62 -9.69 -25.12
N ARG A 95 4.71 -9.30 -24.22
CA ARG A 95 3.29 -9.69 -24.27
C ARG A 95 2.57 -8.92 -25.37
N GLU A 96 2.00 -9.65 -26.30
CA GLU A 96 1.17 -9.11 -27.38
C GLU A 96 -0.31 -9.06 -27.01
N GLY A 97 -1.08 -8.23 -27.71
CA GLY A 97 -2.54 -8.14 -27.55
C GLY A 97 -3.03 -7.41 -26.31
N LEU A 98 -2.15 -6.72 -25.58
CA LEU A 98 -2.52 -5.92 -24.43
C LEU A 98 -3.09 -4.55 -24.85
N THR A 99 -4.09 -4.08 -24.13
CA THR A 99 -4.60 -2.69 -24.21
C THR A 99 -4.15 -1.90 -22.97
N TRP A 100 -4.16 -0.58 -23.07
CA TRP A 100 -3.80 0.33 -21.97
C TRP A 100 -4.56 0.07 -20.69
N ALA A 101 -5.84 -0.28 -20.82
CA ALA A 101 -6.73 -0.51 -19.70
C ALA A 101 -6.78 -1.97 -19.22
N PHE A 102 -5.99 -2.88 -19.84
CA PHE A 102 -6.07 -4.32 -19.60
C PHE A 102 -5.92 -4.68 -18.09
N TYR A 103 -4.98 -4.04 -17.41
CA TYR A 103 -4.70 -4.33 -16.01
C TYR A 103 -5.57 -3.55 -15.02
N ILE A 104 -6.27 -2.48 -15.45
CA ILE A 104 -7.04 -1.61 -14.56
C ILE A 104 -8.12 -2.37 -13.77
N PRO A 105 -8.99 -3.20 -14.39
CA PRO A 105 -10.03 -3.90 -13.63
C PRO A 105 -9.46 -4.86 -12.59
N SER A 106 -8.42 -5.59 -12.94
CA SER A 106 -7.75 -6.54 -12.04
C SER A 106 -7.08 -5.83 -10.86
N PHE A 107 -6.37 -4.74 -11.12
CA PHE A 107 -5.67 -3.99 -10.10
C PHE A 107 -6.65 -3.24 -9.18
N ILE A 108 -7.69 -2.62 -9.73
CA ILE A 108 -8.75 -2.00 -8.91
C ILE A 108 -9.45 -3.05 -8.05
N GLY A 109 -9.81 -4.21 -8.62
CA GLY A 109 -10.41 -5.30 -7.85
C GLY A 109 -9.53 -5.75 -6.68
N GLY A 110 -8.24 -5.98 -6.94
CA GLY A 110 -7.26 -6.34 -5.92
C GLY A 110 -7.10 -5.28 -4.84
N THR A 111 -7.00 -3.99 -5.22
CA THR A 111 -6.86 -2.88 -4.27
C THR A 111 -8.12 -2.63 -3.46
N LEU A 112 -9.31 -2.81 -4.03
CA LEU A 112 -10.56 -2.68 -3.29
C LEU A 112 -10.71 -3.78 -2.24
N ILE A 113 -10.41 -5.03 -2.58
CA ILE A 113 -10.47 -6.14 -1.63
C ILE A 113 -9.40 -5.96 -0.53
N GLY A 114 -8.14 -5.79 -0.91
CA GLY A 114 -7.04 -5.59 0.04
C GLY A 114 -7.20 -4.32 0.86
N GLY A 115 -7.67 -3.24 0.25
CA GLY A 115 -7.96 -1.97 0.89
C GLY A 115 -9.09 -2.04 1.92
N SER A 116 -10.15 -2.77 1.61
CA SER A 116 -11.26 -3.00 2.56
C SER A 116 -10.80 -3.76 3.80
N ILE A 117 -10.01 -4.81 3.61
CA ILE A 117 -9.44 -5.58 4.72
C ILE A 117 -8.48 -4.71 5.54
N ALA A 118 -7.61 -3.95 4.88
CA ALA A 118 -6.69 -3.02 5.54
C ALA A 118 -7.43 -1.94 6.33
N PHE A 119 -8.51 -1.39 5.76
CA PHE A 119 -9.34 -0.39 6.43
C PHE A 119 -9.94 -0.92 7.73
N VAL A 120 -10.58 -2.09 7.69
CA VAL A 120 -11.18 -2.72 8.87
C VAL A 120 -10.11 -3.03 9.91
N PHE A 121 -8.99 -3.60 9.51
CA PHE A 121 -7.87 -3.94 10.39
C PHE A 121 -7.28 -2.69 11.08
N LEU A 122 -6.97 -1.65 10.32
CA LEU A 122 -6.39 -0.41 10.86
C LEU A 122 -7.38 0.36 11.72
N MET A 123 -8.68 0.34 11.38
CA MET A 123 -9.72 0.93 12.22
C MET A 123 -9.87 0.20 13.55
N ALA A 124 -9.76 -1.13 13.56
CA ALA A 124 -9.75 -1.91 14.80
C ALA A 124 -8.54 -1.57 15.68
N LEU A 125 -7.34 -1.47 15.10
CA LEU A 125 -6.14 -1.05 15.82
C LEU A 125 -6.26 0.38 16.36
N ARG A 126 -6.85 1.29 15.58
CA ARG A 126 -7.08 2.67 16.00
C ARG A 126 -8.03 2.75 17.20
N ARG A 127 -9.14 2.00 17.18
CA ARG A 127 -10.10 1.95 18.29
C ARG A 127 -9.49 1.44 19.59
N ASN A 128 -8.59 0.47 19.50
CA ASN A 128 -7.90 -0.12 20.65
C ASN A 128 -6.68 0.72 21.11
N GLY A 129 -6.36 1.83 20.44
CA GLY A 129 -5.18 2.64 20.74
C GLY A 129 -3.85 2.00 20.32
N LEU A 130 -3.86 0.78 19.79
CA LEU A 130 -2.66 0.06 19.37
C LEU A 130 -1.98 0.71 18.16
N LEU A 131 -2.75 1.33 17.26
CA LEU A 131 -2.20 2.04 16.12
C LEU A 131 -1.24 3.14 16.54
N ALA A 132 -1.64 4.00 17.49
CA ALA A 132 -0.81 5.07 18.00
C ALA A 132 0.43 4.54 18.74
N LYS A 133 0.29 3.45 19.50
CA LYS A 133 1.40 2.80 20.19
C LYS A 133 2.43 2.28 19.19
N PHE A 134 2.02 1.51 18.19
CA PHE A 134 2.94 1.01 17.17
C PHE A 134 3.60 2.12 16.36
N GLN A 135 2.86 3.18 15.98
CA GLN A 135 3.46 4.34 15.31
C GLN A 135 4.50 5.02 16.18
N HIS A 136 4.24 5.17 17.48
CA HIS A 136 5.19 5.75 18.44
C HIS A 136 6.45 4.87 18.56
N ASP A 137 6.28 3.56 18.77
CA ASP A 137 7.39 2.61 18.96
C ASP A 137 8.27 2.50 17.71
N LEU A 138 7.70 2.68 16.52
CA LEU A 138 8.40 2.71 15.23
C LEU A 138 9.00 4.09 14.89
N GLY A 139 8.85 5.09 15.76
CA GLY A 139 9.30 6.45 15.48
C GLY A 139 8.56 7.16 14.35
N ALA A 140 7.37 6.67 14.00
CA ALA A 140 6.53 7.25 12.97
C ALA A 140 5.67 8.40 13.52
N LYS A 141 5.12 9.23 12.61
CA LYS A 141 4.26 10.33 13.02
C LYS A 141 2.91 9.81 13.53
N VAL A 142 2.61 10.10 14.79
CA VAL A 142 1.33 9.76 15.42
C VAL A 142 0.36 10.94 15.22
N TYR A 143 -0.81 10.67 14.64
CA TYR A 143 -1.83 11.70 14.38
C TYR A 143 -2.89 11.78 15.48
N ASP A 144 -3.08 10.72 16.25
CA ASP A 144 -3.98 10.72 17.42
C ASP A 144 -3.24 11.16 18.66
N THR A 145 -3.34 12.45 18.99
CA THR A 145 -2.64 13.06 20.13
C THR A 145 -3.09 12.51 21.48
N THR A 146 -4.34 12.07 21.60
CA THR A 146 -4.88 11.53 22.87
C THR A 146 -4.33 10.12 23.11
N ALA A 147 -4.32 9.28 22.07
CA ALA A 147 -3.75 7.94 22.12
C ALA A 147 -2.21 7.98 22.26
N ALA A 148 -1.55 8.97 21.63
CA ALA A 148 -0.11 9.18 21.78
C ALA A 148 0.30 9.46 23.23
N LYS A 149 -0.45 10.30 23.95
CA LYS A 149 -0.22 10.59 25.38
C LYS A 149 -0.36 9.34 26.25
N ARG A 150 -1.38 8.51 25.99
CA ARG A 150 -1.58 7.24 26.70
C ARG A 150 -0.46 6.23 26.41
N ALA A 151 0.00 6.12 25.17
CA ALA A 151 1.10 5.25 24.78
C ALA A 151 2.41 5.64 25.48
N ALA A 152 2.73 6.95 25.53
CA ALA A 152 3.92 7.44 26.23
C ALA A 152 3.89 7.22 27.74
N GLN A 153 2.70 7.13 28.36
CA GLN A 153 2.55 6.85 29.79
C GLN A 153 2.69 5.35 30.13
N SER A 154 2.37 4.47 29.18
CA SER A 154 2.46 3.00 29.39
C SER A 154 3.87 2.45 29.22
N THR A 155 4.83 3.25 28.76
CA THR A 155 6.24 2.85 28.52
C THR A 155 7.17 3.28 29.64
N LYS A 156 6.64 3.95 30.70
CA LYS A 156 7.33 4.25 31.94
C LYS A 156 6.95 3.24 33.02
#